data_7fe980ff093f56e163648b5622513efb
#
_entry.id   7fe980ff093f56e163648b5622513efb
#
_cell.length_a   1.000
_cell.length_b   1.000
_cell.length_c   1.000
_cell.angle_alpha   90.00
_cell.angle_beta   90.00
_cell.angle_gamma   90.00
#
_symmetry.space_group_name_H-M   'P 1'
#
loop_
_entity.id
_entity.type
_entity.pdbx_description
1 polymer ?
#
loop_
_entity_poly.entity_id
_entity_poly.type
_entity_poly.pdbx_seq_one_letter_code
_entity_poly.pdbx_strand_id
1 'polypeptide(L)'
;MNKESNQSPIQKKQLNDVRRTNHQTRSKHSKLILFLSLSGILSFIIFFIEWIGSKESGSLALFADAGHIITDVFAHIVSLFALILASKKPTAKFPFGFHRFEVLAALTNGLISGFIFYESYQRFSGEVSVHAESMFFYSLIGLVINLLSAGLLFKVSKESLNLKSAYLHVLSDLLGTVAVLIGSIIIHITEYSEIDSFLSIALGIFILKTSYGIVKESIKILIEADVDDFDKEHLLEHLTKIDGIQSIPIVTVRKLTSGVLSIEIRILVAEKADRDHVVIQTHR
;
A
#
# COMPACT_ATOMS: atom_id res chain seq x y z
N MET A 1 46.44 -14.77 15.63
CA MET A 1 47.01 -13.42 15.82
C MET A 1 45.97 -12.39 15.46
N ASN A 2 45.46 -11.69 16.50
CA ASN A 2 44.29 -10.79 16.40
C ASN A 2 44.62 -9.52 15.61
N LYS A 3 43.87 -9.25 14.53
CA LYS A 3 43.95 -8.01 13.73
C LYS A 3 43.30 -6.79 14.42
N GLU A 4 42.81 -6.93 15.66
CA GLU A 4 42.07 -5.85 16.37
C GLU A 4 42.94 -4.87 17.19
N SER A 5 44.25 -5.15 17.32
CA SER A 5 45.11 -4.42 18.25
C SER A 5 45.73 -3.12 17.69
N ASN A 6 45.53 -2.78 16.38
CA ASN A 6 46.25 -1.68 15.74
C ASN A 6 45.36 -0.54 15.18
N GLN A 7 44.13 -0.40 15.69
CA GLN A 7 43.23 0.68 15.24
C GLN A 7 43.39 1.92 16.11
N SER A 8 43.50 3.10 15.46
CA SER A 8 43.60 4.38 16.18
C SER A 8 42.33 4.64 17.01
N PRO A 9 42.41 5.44 18.10
CA PRO A 9 41.27 5.80 18.91
C PRO A 9 40.11 6.41 18.11
N ILE A 10 40.44 7.15 17.04
CA ILE A 10 39.46 7.76 16.12
C ILE A 10 38.73 6.72 15.30
N GLN A 11 39.44 5.72 14.76
CA GLN A 11 38.82 4.61 14.01
C GLN A 11 37.93 3.75 14.88
N LYS A 12 38.29 3.47 16.13
CA LYS A 12 37.46 2.75 17.10
C LYS A 12 36.17 3.54 17.42
N LYS A 13 36.26 4.87 17.57
CA LYS A 13 35.10 5.72 17.81
C LYS A 13 34.14 5.71 16.61
N GLN A 14 34.68 5.90 15.39
CA GLN A 14 33.86 5.81 14.15
C GLN A 14 33.19 4.45 13.96
N LEU A 15 33.91 3.36 14.23
CA LEU A 15 33.36 2.00 14.13
C LEU A 15 32.22 1.76 15.15
N ASN A 16 32.40 2.27 16.37
CA ASN A 16 31.36 2.19 17.40
C ASN A 16 30.14 3.05 17.09
N ASP A 17 30.33 4.22 16.50
CA ASP A 17 29.22 5.08 16.08
C ASP A 17 28.45 4.45 14.91
N VAL A 18 29.14 3.85 13.94
CA VAL A 18 28.51 3.08 12.84
C VAL A 18 27.77 1.85 13.39
N ARG A 19 28.35 1.11 14.35
CA ARG A 19 27.67 -0.02 14.98
C ARG A 19 26.43 0.40 15.78
N ARG A 20 26.48 1.51 16.50
CA ARG A 20 25.34 2.09 17.23
C ARG A 20 24.22 2.53 16.29
N THR A 21 24.56 3.23 15.20
CA THR A 21 23.59 3.64 14.18
C THR A 21 22.93 2.44 13.51
N ASN A 22 23.71 1.44 13.12
CA ASN A 22 23.17 0.20 12.53
C ASN A 22 22.28 -0.59 13.51
N HIS A 23 22.63 -0.60 14.80
CA HIS A 23 21.81 -1.29 15.82
C HIS A 23 20.50 -0.52 16.09
N GLN A 24 20.52 0.80 16.09
CA GLN A 24 19.32 1.64 16.24
C GLN A 24 18.40 1.53 15.01
N THR A 25 18.95 1.52 13.81
CA THR A 25 18.20 1.34 12.56
C THR A 25 17.53 -0.04 12.50
N ARG A 26 18.25 -1.08 12.90
CA ARG A 26 17.75 -2.47 12.95
C ARG A 26 16.64 -2.64 13.99
N SER A 27 16.77 -2.02 15.17
CA SER A 27 15.75 -2.02 16.22
C SER A 27 14.48 -1.28 15.78
N LYS A 28 14.60 -0.14 15.09
CA LYS A 28 13.46 0.60 14.52
C LYS A 28 12.72 -0.21 13.46
N HIS A 29 13.45 -0.87 12.55
CA HIS A 29 12.86 -1.74 11.52
C HIS A 29 12.11 -2.93 12.11
N SER A 30 12.66 -3.57 13.12
CA SER A 30 12.04 -4.69 13.82
C SER A 30 10.72 -4.30 14.48
N LYS A 31 10.68 -3.13 15.14
CA LYS A 31 9.45 -2.59 15.73
C LYS A 31 8.39 -2.28 14.66
N LEU A 32 8.79 -1.63 13.56
CA LEU A 32 7.90 -1.32 12.44
C LEU A 32 7.20 -2.59 11.93
N ILE A 33 7.98 -3.63 11.63
CA ILE A 33 7.45 -4.91 11.15
C ILE A 33 6.49 -5.52 12.18
N LEU A 34 6.87 -5.52 13.46
CA LEU A 34 6.03 -6.08 14.52
C LEU A 34 4.66 -5.39 14.61
N PHE A 35 4.63 -4.06 14.65
CA PHE A 35 3.37 -3.31 14.79
C PHE A 35 2.49 -3.42 13.54
N LEU A 36 3.08 -3.38 12.34
CA LEU A 36 2.34 -3.59 11.10
C LEU A 36 1.78 -5.02 11.00
N SER A 37 2.57 -6.03 11.39
CA SER A 37 2.10 -7.42 11.40
C SER A 37 0.98 -7.63 12.42
N LEU A 38 1.10 -7.04 13.60
CA LEU A 38 0.07 -7.13 14.64
C LEU A 38 -1.23 -6.45 14.19
N SER A 39 -1.15 -5.27 13.59
CA SER A 39 -2.31 -4.59 13.00
C SER A 39 -2.96 -5.44 11.90
N GLY A 40 -2.18 -6.04 10.98
CA GLY A 40 -2.68 -6.93 9.94
C GLY A 40 -3.40 -8.18 10.51
N ILE A 41 -2.86 -8.77 11.59
CA ILE A 41 -3.51 -9.90 12.27
C ILE A 41 -4.84 -9.46 12.89
N LEU A 42 -4.88 -8.30 13.54
CA LEU A 42 -6.12 -7.76 14.11
C LEU A 42 -7.15 -7.50 13.00
N SER A 43 -6.78 -6.90 11.89
CA SER A 43 -7.66 -6.71 10.73
C SER A 43 -8.19 -8.05 10.19
N PHE A 44 -7.35 -9.08 10.12
CA PHE A 44 -7.78 -10.40 9.71
C PHE A 44 -8.79 -11.03 10.68
N ILE A 45 -8.64 -10.82 11.98
CA ILE A 45 -9.60 -11.26 13.00
C ILE A 45 -10.93 -10.52 12.83
N ILE A 46 -10.89 -9.20 12.63
CA ILE A 46 -12.10 -8.38 12.42
C ILE A 46 -12.85 -8.86 11.18
N PHE A 47 -12.15 -9.13 10.08
CA PHE A 47 -12.75 -9.68 8.87
C PHE A 47 -13.62 -10.91 9.16
N PHE A 48 -13.10 -11.89 9.90
CA PHE A 48 -13.88 -13.10 10.22
C PHE A 48 -15.07 -12.80 11.11
N ILE A 49 -14.93 -11.94 12.08
CA ILE A 49 -16.00 -11.53 13.00
C ILE A 49 -17.12 -10.86 12.21
N GLU A 50 -16.81 -9.89 11.37
CA GLU A 50 -17.81 -9.18 10.58
C GLU A 50 -18.40 -10.04 9.46
N TRP A 51 -17.59 -10.91 8.85
CA TRP A 51 -18.09 -11.85 7.85
C TRP A 51 -19.09 -12.87 8.43
N ILE A 52 -18.82 -13.40 9.64
CA ILE A 52 -19.77 -14.26 10.36
C ILE A 52 -20.98 -13.42 10.76
N GLY A 53 -20.78 -12.24 11.33
CA GLY A 53 -21.82 -11.33 11.75
C GLY A 53 -22.74 -10.92 10.60
N SER A 54 -22.21 -10.71 9.40
CA SER A 54 -23.00 -10.39 8.21
C SER A 54 -23.95 -11.53 7.80
N LYS A 55 -23.51 -12.77 7.98
CA LYS A 55 -24.34 -13.95 7.68
C LYS A 55 -25.41 -14.18 8.74
N GLU A 56 -25.09 -14.01 10.01
CA GLU A 56 -26.02 -14.21 11.11
C GLU A 56 -27.04 -13.07 11.24
N SER A 57 -26.63 -11.83 10.97
CA SER A 57 -27.51 -10.67 11.03
C SER A 57 -28.29 -10.42 9.74
N GLY A 58 -27.82 -10.96 8.60
CA GLY A 58 -28.31 -10.59 7.28
C GLY A 58 -27.84 -9.22 6.80
N SER A 59 -26.99 -8.51 7.58
CA SER A 59 -26.55 -7.14 7.28
C SER A 59 -25.64 -7.07 6.06
N LEU A 60 -26.04 -6.24 5.08
CA LEU A 60 -25.22 -5.90 3.92
C LEU A 60 -24.10 -4.92 4.26
N ALA A 61 -24.33 -4.05 5.25
CA ALA A 61 -23.33 -3.10 5.69
C ALA A 61 -22.15 -3.81 6.37
N LEU A 62 -22.40 -4.81 7.24
CA LEU A 62 -21.36 -5.66 7.79
C LEU A 62 -20.64 -6.47 6.71
N PHE A 63 -21.35 -6.95 5.69
CA PHE A 63 -20.74 -7.65 4.57
C PHE A 63 -19.81 -6.75 3.77
N ALA A 64 -20.22 -5.50 3.49
CA ALA A 64 -19.42 -4.52 2.78
C ALA A 64 -18.16 -4.13 3.60
N ASP A 65 -18.30 -3.92 4.90
CA ASP A 65 -17.18 -3.60 5.81
C ASP A 65 -16.17 -4.76 5.88
N ALA A 66 -16.63 -5.99 6.10
CA ALA A 66 -15.79 -7.19 6.02
C ALA A 66 -15.08 -7.30 4.67
N GLY A 67 -15.80 -7.02 3.57
CA GLY A 67 -15.24 -7.01 2.23
C GLY A 67 -14.13 -5.96 2.05
N HIS A 68 -14.28 -4.77 2.63
CA HIS A 68 -13.23 -3.76 2.65
C HIS A 68 -11.98 -4.27 3.39
N ILE A 69 -12.18 -4.77 4.60
CA ILE A 69 -11.08 -5.26 5.45
C ILE A 69 -10.29 -6.38 4.77
N ILE A 70 -10.96 -7.35 4.11
CA ILE A 70 -10.23 -8.44 3.44
C ILE A 70 -9.41 -7.94 2.25
N THR A 71 -9.88 -6.90 1.51
CA THR A 71 -9.09 -6.30 0.44
C THR A 71 -7.83 -5.63 0.97
N ASP A 72 -7.91 -5.00 2.14
CA ASP A 72 -6.77 -4.35 2.78
C ASP A 72 -5.76 -5.36 3.33
N VAL A 73 -6.24 -6.42 3.98
CA VAL A 73 -5.39 -7.54 4.40
C VAL A 73 -4.68 -8.16 3.19
N PHE A 74 -5.39 -8.37 2.08
CA PHE A 74 -4.80 -8.88 0.85
C PHE A 74 -3.75 -7.92 0.29
N ALA A 75 -4.01 -6.61 0.25
CA ALA A 75 -3.06 -5.59 -0.17
C ALA A 75 -1.79 -5.59 0.71
N HIS A 76 -1.92 -5.77 2.02
CA HIS A 76 -0.77 -5.89 2.93
C HIS A 76 0.08 -7.13 2.66
N ILE A 77 -0.57 -8.31 2.49
CA ILE A 77 0.13 -9.57 2.18
C ILE A 77 0.91 -9.44 0.87
N VAL A 78 0.28 -8.86 -0.13
CA VAL A 78 0.89 -8.67 -1.44
C VAL A 78 2.03 -7.67 -1.40
N SER A 79 1.87 -6.55 -0.69
CA SER A 79 2.95 -5.57 -0.50
C SER A 79 4.16 -6.20 0.21
N LEU A 80 3.92 -7.03 1.22
CA LEU A 80 4.97 -7.79 1.89
C LEU A 80 5.67 -8.76 0.92
N PHE A 81 4.89 -9.49 0.12
CA PHE A 81 5.42 -10.41 -0.88
C PHE A 81 6.22 -9.68 -1.97
N ALA A 82 5.73 -8.52 -2.43
CA ALA A 82 6.42 -7.67 -3.38
C ALA A 82 7.76 -7.15 -2.83
N LEU A 83 7.81 -6.74 -1.55
CA LEU A 83 9.05 -6.34 -0.88
C LEU A 83 10.06 -7.49 -0.82
N ILE A 84 9.63 -8.72 -0.51
CA ILE A 84 10.47 -9.90 -0.49
C ILE A 84 11.00 -10.21 -1.91
N LEU A 85 10.17 -10.09 -2.94
CA LEU A 85 10.58 -10.32 -4.32
C LEU A 85 11.47 -9.21 -4.86
N ALA A 86 11.20 -7.94 -4.52
CA ALA A 86 12.01 -6.80 -4.93
C ALA A 86 13.43 -6.85 -4.36
N SER A 87 13.62 -7.51 -3.21
CA SER A 87 14.96 -7.75 -2.64
C SER A 87 15.81 -8.74 -3.44
N LYS A 88 15.20 -9.53 -4.34
CA LYS A 88 15.92 -10.46 -5.21
C LYS A 88 16.57 -9.71 -6.37
N LYS A 89 17.84 -10.03 -6.64
CA LYS A 89 18.59 -9.44 -7.74
C LYS A 89 17.92 -9.75 -9.08
N PRO A 90 17.92 -8.79 -10.03
CA PRO A 90 17.53 -9.07 -11.42
C PRO A 90 18.28 -10.28 -11.97
N THR A 91 17.60 -11.06 -12.80
CA THR A 91 18.17 -12.23 -13.47
C THR A 91 18.10 -12.03 -14.99
N ALA A 92 18.87 -12.79 -15.75
CA ALA A 92 18.82 -12.74 -17.22
C ALA A 92 17.39 -13.00 -17.77
N LYS A 93 16.55 -13.76 -17.05
CA LYS A 93 15.17 -14.05 -17.41
C LYS A 93 14.20 -12.93 -16.97
N PHE A 94 14.53 -12.19 -15.92
CA PHE A 94 13.75 -11.07 -15.37
C PHE A 94 14.68 -9.86 -15.18
N PRO A 95 15.02 -9.13 -16.24
CA PRO A 95 16.01 -8.05 -16.20
C PRO A 95 15.55 -6.86 -15.34
N PHE A 96 14.25 -6.61 -15.24
CA PHE A 96 13.67 -5.59 -14.36
C PHE A 96 13.30 -6.12 -12.96
N GLY A 97 13.72 -7.36 -12.61
CA GLY A 97 13.33 -8.00 -11.36
C GLY A 97 11.82 -8.30 -11.30
N PHE A 98 11.28 -8.26 -10.08
CA PHE A 98 9.89 -8.65 -9.81
C PHE A 98 8.99 -7.46 -9.43
N HIS A 99 9.43 -6.23 -9.68
CA HIS A 99 8.69 -5.02 -9.28
C HIS A 99 7.25 -4.95 -9.81
N ARG A 100 7.00 -5.48 -11.02
CA ARG A 100 5.65 -5.48 -11.62
C ARG A 100 4.65 -6.41 -10.91
N PHE A 101 5.10 -7.32 -10.04
CA PHE A 101 4.18 -8.12 -9.22
C PHE A 101 3.36 -7.25 -8.25
N GLU A 102 3.94 -6.16 -7.73
CA GLU A 102 3.21 -5.19 -6.91
C GLU A 102 2.03 -4.58 -7.68
N VAL A 103 2.24 -4.24 -8.95
CA VAL A 103 1.21 -3.67 -9.81
C VAL A 103 0.09 -4.67 -10.12
N LEU A 104 0.45 -5.92 -10.45
CA LEU A 104 -0.53 -7.00 -10.69
C LEU A 104 -1.38 -7.27 -9.45
N ALA A 105 -0.77 -7.20 -8.31
CA ALA A 105 -1.45 -7.42 -7.05
C ALA A 105 -2.40 -6.27 -6.70
N ALA A 106 -1.98 -5.03 -6.90
CA ALA A 106 -2.85 -3.86 -6.74
C ALA A 106 -4.07 -3.92 -7.69
N LEU A 107 -3.86 -4.37 -8.93
CA LEU A 107 -4.93 -4.60 -9.88
C LEU A 107 -5.89 -5.70 -9.40
N THR A 108 -5.35 -6.83 -8.93
CA THR A 108 -6.16 -7.95 -8.39
C THR A 108 -6.99 -7.49 -7.20
N ASN A 109 -6.41 -6.70 -6.29
CA ASN A 109 -7.13 -6.13 -5.15
C ASN A 109 -8.30 -5.24 -5.60
N GLY A 110 -8.08 -4.37 -6.60
CA GLY A 110 -9.14 -3.55 -7.17
C GLY A 110 -10.27 -4.36 -7.81
N LEU A 111 -9.96 -5.47 -8.46
CA LEU A 111 -10.97 -6.39 -9.03
C LEU A 111 -11.78 -7.09 -7.94
N ILE A 112 -11.14 -7.53 -6.86
CA ILE A 112 -11.81 -8.13 -5.69
C ILE A 112 -12.77 -7.10 -5.07
N SER A 113 -12.37 -5.85 -4.89
CA SER A 113 -13.22 -4.77 -4.39
C SER A 113 -14.44 -4.54 -5.28
N GLY A 114 -14.25 -4.55 -6.61
CA GLY A 114 -15.35 -4.45 -7.57
C GLY A 114 -16.34 -5.62 -7.48
N PHE A 115 -15.82 -6.84 -7.28
CA PHE A 115 -16.65 -8.03 -7.08
C PHE A 115 -17.48 -7.96 -5.79
N ILE A 116 -16.87 -7.50 -4.68
CA ILE A 116 -17.59 -7.32 -3.40
C ILE A 116 -18.70 -6.29 -3.55
N PHE A 117 -18.46 -5.17 -4.23
CA PHE A 117 -19.48 -4.18 -4.51
C PHE A 117 -20.63 -4.77 -5.35
N TYR A 118 -20.32 -5.54 -6.39
CA TYR A 118 -21.31 -6.20 -7.23
C TYR A 118 -22.17 -7.18 -6.43
N GLU A 119 -21.58 -7.98 -5.56
CA GLU A 119 -22.30 -8.91 -4.68
C GLU A 119 -23.20 -8.16 -3.69
N SER A 120 -22.71 -7.05 -3.10
CA SER A 120 -23.50 -6.18 -2.23
C SER A 120 -24.69 -5.57 -2.99
N TYR A 121 -24.48 -5.11 -4.22
CA TYR A 121 -25.55 -4.59 -5.07
C TYR A 121 -26.59 -5.63 -5.44
N GLN A 122 -26.20 -6.85 -5.73
CA GLN A 122 -27.12 -7.95 -6.02
C GLN A 122 -28.04 -8.27 -4.83
N ARG A 123 -27.47 -8.27 -3.63
CA ARG A 123 -28.23 -8.52 -2.40
C ARG A 123 -29.17 -7.38 -2.05
N PHE A 124 -28.85 -6.14 -2.43
CA PHE A 124 -29.73 -4.97 -2.23
C PHE A 124 -31.10 -5.13 -2.91
N SER A 125 -31.18 -5.87 -4.02
CA SER A 125 -32.44 -6.08 -4.76
C SER A 125 -33.37 -7.16 -4.15
N GLY A 126 -32.97 -7.79 -3.03
CA GLY A 126 -33.73 -8.78 -2.30
C GLY A 126 -34.47 -8.22 -1.08
N GLU A 127 -35.46 -8.96 -0.54
CA GLU A 127 -36.03 -8.65 0.76
C GLU A 127 -34.97 -8.90 1.83
N VAL A 128 -34.52 -7.83 2.49
CA VAL A 128 -33.49 -7.89 3.53
C VAL A 128 -34.18 -7.78 4.89
N SER A 129 -34.18 -8.85 5.65
CA SER A 129 -34.49 -8.80 7.07
C SER A 129 -33.19 -8.76 7.85
N VAL A 130 -32.95 -7.68 8.58
CA VAL A 130 -31.73 -7.51 9.37
C VAL A 130 -32.04 -7.77 10.85
N HIS A 131 -31.29 -8.70 11.45
CA HIS A 131 -31.30 -8.90 12.89
C HIS A 131 -30.39 -7.85 13.57
N ALA A 132 -31.00 -6.75 13.98
CA ALA A 132 -30.29 -5.57 14.52
C ALA A 132 -29.42 -5.91 15.74
N GLU A 133 -29.86 -6.81 16.62
CA GLU A 133 -29.11 -7.24 17.80
C GLU A 133 -27.80 -7.95 17.43
N SER A 134 -27.86 -8.89 16.47
CA SER A 134 -26.66 -9.57 15.98
C SER A 134 -25.72 -8.58 15.29
N MET A 135 -26.26 -7.70 14.45
CA MET A 135 -25.50 -6.64 13.77
C MET A 135 -24.77 -5.73 14.79
N PHE A 136 -25.49 -5.32 15.85
CA PHE A 136 -24.91 -4.50 16.93
C PHE A 136 -23.77 -5.24 17.64
N PHE A 137 -24.00 -6.51 18.02
CA PHE A 137 -23.00 -7.29 18.75
C PHE A 137 -21.69 -7.46 17.96
N TYR A 138 -21.81 -7.85 16.68
CA TYR A 138 -20.63 -8.05 15.83
C TYR A 138 -19.90 -6.74 15.50
N SER A 139 -20.62 -5.67 15.22
CA SER A 139 -20.01 -4.35 14.98
C SER A 139 -19.36 -3.78 16.23
N LEU A 140 -19.91 -4.05 17.43
CA LEU A 140 -19.30 -3.64 18.70
C LEU A 140 -17.96 -4.37 18.93
N ILE A 141 -17.89 -5.67 18.64
CA ILE A 141 -16.62 -6.41 18.74
C ILE A 141 -15.60 -5.85 17.74
N GLY A 142 -16.01 -5.61 16.50
CA GLY A 142 -15.17 -4.97 15.48
C GLY A 142 -14.63 -3.62 15.94
N LEU A 143 -15.51 -2.77 16.50
CA LEU A 143 -15.16 -1.47 17.06
C LEU A 143 -14.08 -1.58 18.16
N VAL A 144 -14.25 -2.50 19.11
CA VAL A 144 -13.27 -2.71 20.20
C VAL A 144 -11.91 -3.10 19.64
N ILE A 145 -11.87 -4.01 18.67
CA ILE A 145 -10.61 -4.46 18.07
C ILE A 145 -9.97 -3.33 17.25
N ASN A 146 -10.75 -2.55 16.48
CA ASN A 146 -10.29 -1.38 15.76
C ASN A 146 -9.71 -0.31 16.70
N LEU A 147 -10.35 -0.07 17.84
CA LEU A 147 -9.83 0.84 18.88
C LEU A 147 -8.51 0.35 19.48
N LEU A 148 -8.38 -0.96 19.73
CA LEU A 148 -7.12 -1.56 20.18
C LEU A 148 -6.01 -1.40 19.13
N SER A 149 -6.31 -1.66 17.87
CA SER A 149 -5.37 -1.50 16.76
C SER A 149 -4.94 -0.03 16.60
N ALA A 150 -5.89 0.90 16.62
CA ALA A 150 -5.61 2.34 16.58
C ALA A 150 -4.73 2.78 17.77
N GLY A 151 -5.04 2.32 18.98
CA GLY A 151 -4.27 2.63 20.20
C GLY A 151 -2.83 2.10 20.15
N LEU A 152 -2.63 0.91 19.59
CA LEU A 152 -1.29 0.33 19.36
C LEU A 152 -0.49 1.17 18.35
N LEU A 153 -1.09 1.51 17.22
CA LEU A 153 -0.43 2.28 16.16
C LEU A 153 -0.23 3.75 16.54
N PHE A 154 -1.13 4.34 17.32
CA PHE A 154 -0.98 5.73 17.80
C PHE A 154 0.34 5.96 18.53
N LYS A 155 0.74 5.03 19.40
CA LYS A 155 1.98 5.12 20.19
C LYS A 155 3.23 5.23 19.31
N VAL A 156 3.22 4.60 18.13
CA VAL A 156 4.39 4.49 17.24
C VAL A 156 4.22 5.27 15.93
N SER A 157 3.05 5.85 15.69
CA SER A 157 2.73 6.59 14.45
C SER A 157 3.67 7.77 14.15
N LYS A 158 4.28 8.33 15.18
CA LYS A 158 5.25 9.45 15.05
C LYS A 158 6.66 8.98 14.64
N GLU A 159 6.95 7.68 14.70
CA GLU A 159 8.28 7.16 14.42
C GLU A 159 8.59 7.01 12.93
N SER A 160 7.55 6.83 12.08
CA SER A 160 7.72 6.73 10.63
C SER A 160 6.44 7.09 9.85
N LEU A 161 6.62 7.53 8.60
CA LEU A 161 5.50 7.83 7.69
C LEU A 161 4.63 6.60 7.43
N ASN A 162 5.22 5.41 7.33
CA ASN A 162 4.49 4.17 7.12
C ASN A 162 3.57 3.83 8.30
N LEU A 163 4.07 3.99 9.54
CA LEU A 163 3.24 3.80 10.75
C LEU A 163 2.14 4.84 10.87
N LYS A 164 2.43 6.09 10.47
CA LYS A 164 1.41 7.14 10.41
C LYS A 164 0.33 6.82 9.38
N SER A 165 0.71 6.33 8.21
CA SER A 165 -0.24 5.90 7.18
C SER A 165 -1.10 4.73 7.65
N ALA A 166 -0.50 3.71 8.27
CA ALA A 166 -1.22 2.58 8.85
C ALA A 166 -2.20 3.01 9.97
N TYR A 167 -1.79 3.96 10.82
CA TYR A 167 -2.66 4.52 11.85
C TYR A 167 -3.87 5.25 11.24
N LEU A 168 -3.65 6.09 10.23
CA LEU A 168 -4.74 6.80 9.54
C LEU A 168 -5.69 5.84 8.82
N HIS A 169 -5.17 4.75 8.29
CA HIS A 169 -5.97 3.70 7.67
C HIS A 169 -6.90 3.04 8.71
N VAL A 170 -6.36 2.55 9.82
CA VAL A 170 -7.18 1.97 10.90
C VAL A 170 -8.19 2.98 11.47
N LEU A 171 -7.85 4.27 11.46
CA LEU A 171 -8.81 5.31 11.86
C LEU A 171 -9.96 5.46 10.86
N SER A 172 -9.71 5.26 9.56
CA SER A 172 -10.76 5.19 8.53
C SER A 172 -11.68 3.99 8.72
N ASP A 173 -11.10 2.82 8.99
CA ASP A 173 -11.86 1.58 9.26
C ASP A 173 -12.75 1.75 10.50
N LEU A 174 -12.22 2.39 11.53
CA LEU A 174 -12.98 2.74 12.74
C LEU A 174 -14.23 3.56 12.42
N LEU A 175 -14.14 4.53 11.50
CA LEU A 175 -15.29 5.33 11.09
C LEU A 175 -16.35 4.48 10.37
N GLY A 176 -15.96 3.54 9.54
CA GLY A 176 -16.84 2.56 8.89
C GLY A 176 -17.59 1.73 9.92
N THR A 177 -16.86 1.09 10.83
CA THR A 177 -17.43 0.26 11.88
C THR A 177 -18.36 1.04 12.82
N VAL A 178 -18.02 2.30 13.16
CA VAL A 178 -18.91 3.20 13.91
C VAL A 178 -20.21 3.48 13.16
N ALA A 179 -20.14 3.70 11.85
CA ALA A 179 -21.34 3.93 11.04
C ALA A 179 -22.26 2.70 11.04
N VAL A 180 -21.69 1.49 10.90
CA VAL A 180 -22.42 0.23 10.98
C VAL A 180 -23.06 0.05 12.36
N LEU A 181 -22.34 0.34 13.43
CA LEU A 181 -22.85 0.26 14.82
C LEU A 181 -24.01 1.23 15.05
N ILE A 182 -23.89 2.47 14.61
CA ILE A 182 -24.98 3.46 14.69
C ILE A 182 -26.19 2.98 13.87
N GLY A 183 -25.95 2.46 12.69
CA GLY A 183 -27.00 1.88 11.84
C GLY A 183 -27.77 0.76 12.54
N SER A 184 -27.07 -0.14 13.23
CA SER A 184 -27.70 -1.23 13.98
C SER A 184 -28.59 -0.73 15.11
N ILE A 185 -28.18 0.34 15.81
CA ILE A 185 -28.99 0.98 16.86
C ILE A 185 -30.25 1.62 16.25
N ILE A 186 -30.12 2.32 15.12
CA ILE A 186 -31.26 2.93 14.45
C ILE A 186 -32.25 1.88 13.97
N ILE A 187 -31.77 0.80 13.35
CA ILE A 187 -32.60 -0.34 12.91
C ILE A 187 -33.33 -0.96 14.12
N HIS A 188 -32.63 -1.15 15.24
CA HIS A 188 -33.24 -1.71 16.45
C HIS A 188 -34.38 -0.84 17.01
N ILE A 189 -34.26 0.49 16.94
CA ILE A 189 -35.27 1.43 17.47
C ILE A 189 -36.42 1.63 16.49
N THR A 190 -36.12 1.67 15.17
CA THR A 190 -37.09 2.05 14.14
C THR A 190 -37.71 0.85 13.42
N GLU A 191 -37.14 -0.34 13.58
CA GLU A 191 -37.44 -1.57 12.82
C GLU A 191 -37.29 -1.39 11.28
N TYR A 192 -36.61 -0.31 10.83
CA TYR A 192 -36.46 0.05 9.42
C TYR A 192 -35.17 -0.54 8.87
N SER A 193 -35.23 -1.77 8.30
CA SER A 193 -34.06 -2.51 7.81
C SER A 193 -33.38 -1.89 6.59
N GLU A 194 -34.05 -1.02 5.83
CA GLU A 194 -33.52 -0.36 4.64
C GLU A 194 -32.32 0.55 4.96
N ILE A 195 -32.16 0.95 6.22
CA ILE A 195 -30.98 1.72 6.70
C ILE A 195 -29.70 0.93 6.45
N ASP A 196 -29.70 -0.39 6.65
CA ASP A 196 -28.56 -1.25 6.37
C ASP A 196 -28.18 -1.19 4.88
N SER A 197 -29.17 -1.22 4.00
CA SER A 197 -28.97 -1.08 2.56
C SER A 197 -28.36 0.27 2.17
N PHE A 198 -28.81 1.36 2.77
CA PHE A 198 -28.20 2.68 2.53
C PHE A 198 -26.76 2.74 3.00
N LEU A 199 -26.46 2.20 4.18
CA LEU A 199 -25.10 2.13 4.71
C LEU A 199 -24.21 1.26 3.82
N SER A 200 -24.69 0.11 3.36
CA SER A 200 -23.91 -0.77 2.49
C SER A 200 -23.56 -0.11 1.15
N ILE A 201 -24.49 0.66 0.57
CA ILE A 201 -24.24 1.43 -0.65
C ILE A 201 -23.20 2.53 -0.38
N ALA A 202 -23.31 3.25 0.73
CA ALA A 202 -22.37 4.31 1.08
C ALA A 202 -20.94 3.75 1.26
N LEU A 203 -20.80 2.64 1.99
CA LEU A 203 -19.53 1.93 2.15
C LEU A 203 -19.02 1.38 0.82
N GLY A 204 -19.90 0.78 0.01
CA GLY A 204 -19.57 0.28 -1.31
C GLY A 204 -19.03 1.36 -2.26
N ILE A 205 -19.65 2.54 -2.29
CA ILE A 205 -19.17 3.70 -3.06
C ILE A 205 -17.78 4.15 -2.56
N PHE A 206 -17.58 4.17 -1.24
CA PHE A 206 -16.29 4.50 -0.66
C PHE A 206 -15.20 3.51 -1.10
N ILE A 207 -15.47 2.20 -1.04
CA ILE A 207 -14.57 1.13 -1.49
C ILE A 207 -14.28 1.26 -3.00
N LEU A 208 -15.28 1.49 -3.83
CA LEU A 208 -15.09 1.67 -5.26
C LEU A 208 -14.22 2.89 -5.58
N LYS A 209 -14.42 4.00 -4.87
CA LYS A 209 -13.64 5.22 -5.08
C LYS A 209 -12.15 5.00 -4.76
N THR A 210 -11.85 4.33 -3.66
CA THR A 210 -10.46 4.02 -3.28
C THR A 210 -9.83 3.02 -4.26
N SER A 211 -10.54 1.96 -4.61
CA SER A 211 -10.09 0.93 -5.56
C SER A 211 -9.89 1.47 -6.97
N TYR A 212 -10.74 2.38 -7.44
CA TYR A 212 -10.62 2.99 -8.76
C TYR A 212 -9.29 3.71 -8.96
N GLY A 213 -8.84 4.45 -7.94
CA GLY A 213 -7.53 5.13 -7.97
C GLY A 213 -6.37 4.14 -8.17
N ILE A 214 -6.39 3.05 -7.41
CA ILE A 214 -5.37 1.99 -7.46
C ILE A 214 -5.37 1.28 -8.82
N VAL A 215 -6.55 0.91 -9.31
CA VAL A 215 -6.70 0.24 -10.63
C VAL A 215 -6.22 1.15 -11.75
N LYS A 216 -6.61 2.42 -11.74
CA LYS A 216 -6.20 3.40 -12.75
C LYS A 216 -4.69 3.57 -12.80
N GLU A 217 -4.03 3.71 -11.64
CA GLU A 217 -2.57 3.84 -11.57
C GLU A 217 -1.89 2.54 -12.00
N SER A 218 -2.40 1.39 -11.58
CA SER A 218 -1.89 0.07 -12.00
C SER A 218 -1.95 -0.11 -13.52
N ILE A 219 -3.06 0.28 -14.14
CA ILE A 219 -3.21 0.24 -15.60
C ILE A 219 -2.20 1.17 -16.27
N LYS A 220 -2.05 2.43 -15.79
CA LYS A 220 -1.06 3.37 -16.32
C LYS A 220 0.35 2.76 -16.32
N ILE A 221 0.74 2.09 -15.24
CA ILE A 221 2.04 1.43 -15.12
C ILE A 221 2.16 0.25 -16.11
N LEU A 222 1.12 -0.56 -16.26
CA LEU A 222 1.14 -1.73 -17.15
C LEU A 222 1.22 -1.36 -18.64
N ILE A 223 0.51 -0.29 -19.04
CA ILE A 223 0.57 0.22 -20.43
C ILE A 223 1.78 1.12 -20.68
N GLU A 224 2.67 1.25 -19.68
CA GLU A 224 3.88 2.08 -19.76
C GLU A 224 3.57 3.55 -20.09
N ALA A 225 2.49 4.10 -19.51
CA ALA A 225 2.12 5.49 -19.69
C ALA A 225 3.24 6.42 -19.21
N ASP A 226 3.33 7.59 -19.83
CA ASP A 226 4.28 8.63 -19.46
C ASP A 226 4.11 9.08 -18.01
N VAL A 227 5.18 9.56 -17.40
CA VAL A 227 5.19 9.99 -16.00
C VAL A 227 4.95 11.50 -15.96
N ASP A 228 3.73 11.89 -15.57
CA ASP A 228 3.29 13.29 -15.57
C ASP A 228 4.15 14.19 -14.64
N ASP A 229 4.67 13.62 -13.53
CA ASP A 229 5.39 14.37 -12.48
C ASP A 229 6.93 14.39 -12.68
N PHE A 230 7.43 13.90 -13.83
CA PHE A 230 8.87 13.86 -14.09
C PHE A 230 9.30 15.04 -14.99
N ASP A 231 10.22 15.86 -14.48
CA ASP A 231 10.77 17.00 -15.22
C ASP A 231 11.78 16.55 -16.29
N LYS A 232 11.24 16.24 -17.48
CA LYS A 232 12.05 15.85 -18.63
C LYS A 232 12.89 17.00 -19.19
N GLU A 233 12.40 18.23 -19.07
CA GLU A 233 13.10 19.41 -19.58
C GLU A 233 14.38 19.65 -18.81
N HIS A 234 14.30 19.57 -17.48
CA HIS A 234 15.46 19.66 -16.61
C HIS A 234 16.49 18.55 -16.86
N LEU A 235 16.03 17.31 -17.11
CA LEU A 235 16.93 16.22 -17.49
C LEU A 235 17.63 16.50 -18.82
N LEU A 236 16.88 16.93 -19.85
CA LEU A 236 17.41 17.25 -21.16
C LEU A 236 18.42 18.41 -21.11
N GLU A 237 18.13 19.43 -20.31
CA GLU A 237 19.05 20.58 -20.10
C GLU A 237 20.40 20.13 -19.51
N HIS A 238 20.39 19.20 -18.57
CA HIS A 238 21.62 18.66 -17.98
C HIS A 238 22.38 17.78 -18.97
N LEU A 239 21.70 16.93 -19.71
CA LEU A 239 22.32 16.03 -20.67
C LEU A 239 22.95 16.78 -21.86
N THR A 240 22.32 17.85 -22.32
CA THR A 240 22.86 18.67 -23.45
C THR A 240 24.13 19.44 -23.08
N LYS A 241 24.42 19.61 -21.79
CA LYS A 241 25.66 20.24 -21.30
C LYS A 241 26.88 19.30 -21.29
N ILE A 242 26.66 17.99 -21.53
CA ILE A 242 27.73 16.99 -21.53
C ILE A 242 28.49 17.07 -22.87
N ASP A 243 29.79 17.31 -22.77
CA ASP A 243 30.68 17.38 -23.94
C ASP A 243 30.67 16.05 -24.73
N GLY A 244 30.48 16.13 -26.04
CA GLY A 244 30.44 14.97 -26.92
C GLY A 244 29.04 14.47 -27.26
N ILE A 245 27.98 14.99 -26.65
CA ILE A 245 26.60 14.70 -27.07
C ILE A 245 26.24 15.59 -28.25
N GLN A 246 25.88 14.94 -29.37
CA GLN A 246 25.44 15.63 -30.59
C GLN A 246 23.94 15.90 -30.59
N SER A 247 23.14 14.92 -30.16
CA SER A 247 21.69 15.06 -29.99
C SER A 247 21.12 13.95 -29.11
N ILE A 248 19.90 14.18 -28.57
CA ILE A 248 19.17 13.23 -27.74
C ILE A 248 17.80 12.99 -28.39
N PRO A 249 17.71 12.05 -29.35
CA PRO A 249 16.49 11.84 -30.12
C PRO A 249 15.32 11.27 -29.30
N ILE A 250 15.59 10.50 -28.26
CA ILE A 250 14.55 9.83 -27.46
C ILE A 250 14.91 9.86 -25.99
N VAL A 251 13.97 10.32 -25.18
CA VAL A 251 13.95 10.15 -23.72
C VAL A 251 12.60 9.55 -23.34
N THR A 252 12.63 8.34 -22.80
CA THR A 252 11.43 7.65 -22.32
C THR A 252 11.56 7.43 -20.80
N VAL A 253 10.56 7.90 -20.05
CA VAL A 253 10.48 7.71 -18.62
C VAL A 253 9.25 6.87 -18.32
N ARG A 254 9.43 5.76 -17.60
CA ARG A 254 8.36 4.81 -17.28
C ARG A 254 8.40 4.46 -15.81
N LYS A 255 7.23 4.31 -15.19
CA LYS A 255 7.13 3.71 -13.86
C LYS A 255 7.21 2.18 -13.98
N LEU A 256 8.08 1.55 -13.19
CA LEU A 256 8.10 0.09 -13.03
C LEU A 256 7.19 -0.35 -11.89
N THR A 257 7.14 0.45 -10.83
CA THR A 257 6.26 0.33 -9.66
C THR A 257 6.20 1.65 -8.92
N SER A 258 5.46 1.72 -7.82
CA SER A 258 5.42 2.89 -6.94
C SER A 258 6.83 3.25 -6.43
N GLY A 259 7.36 4.38 -6.87
CA GLY A 259 8.69 4.89 -6.46
C GLY A 259 9.89 4.37 -7.26
N VAL A 260 9.71 3.52 -8.28
CA VAL A 260 10.80 3.07 -9.16
C VAL A 260 10.54 3.49 -10.59
N LEU A 261 11.41 4.33 -11.12
CA LEU A 261 11.38 4.79 -12.50
C LEU A 261 12.43 4.06 -13.36
N SER A 262 12.09 3.79 -14.59
CA SER A 262 13.02 3.38 -15.65
C SER A 262 13.16 4.52 -16.64
N ILE A 263 14.38 5.00 -16.83
CA ILE A 263 14.69 6.06 -17.80
C ILE A 263 15.51 5.43 -18.91
N GLU A 264 15.00 5.50 -20.12
CA GLU A 264 15.70 5.09 -21.35
C GLU A 264 16.05 6.35 -22.14
N ILE A 265 17.36 6.56 -22.39
CA ILE A 265 17.86 7.70 -23.13
C ILE A 265 18.66 7.18 -24.32
N ARG A 266 18.30 7.63 -25.52
CA ARG A 266 19.11 7.42 -26.71
C ARG A 266 19.89 8.69 -27.01
N ILE A 267 21.22 8.55 -27.12
CA ILE A 267 22.14 9.65 -27.31
C ILE A 267 22.90 9.41 -28.59
N LEU A 268 22.99 10.41 -29.47
CA LEU A 268 23.94 10.46 -30.57
C LEU A 268 25.19 11.16 -30.10
N VAL A 269 26.31 10.44 -30.13
CA VAL A 269 27.63 10.93 -29.71
C VAL A 269 28.40 11.39 -30.95
N ALA A 270 29.10 12.52 -30.84
CA ALA A 270 29.93 13.06 -31.91
C ALA A 270 31.05 12.06 -32.30
N GLU A 271 31.39 11.98 -33.57
CA GLU A 271 32.29 10.95 -34.14
C GLU A 271 33.67 10.91 -33.46
N LYS A 272 34.16 12.05 -32.95
CA LYS A 272 35.44 12.20 -32.25
C LYS A 272 35.37 12.14 -30.73
N ALA A 273 34.18 12.00 -30.14
CA ALA A 273 34.01 11.98 -28.68
C ALA A 273 34.27 10.59 -28.12
N ASP A 274 34.82 10.57 -26.90
CA ASP A 274 34.99 9.34 -26.13
C ASP A 274 33.61 8.86 -25.60
N ARG A 275 33.11 7.76 -26.18
CA ARG A 275 31.80 7.19 -25.84
C ARG A 275 31.71 6.73 -24.39
N ASP A 276 32.79 6.16 -23.86
CA ASP A 276 32.81 5.67 -22.48
C ASP A 276 32.74 6.82 -21.50
N HIS A 277 33.42 7.94 -21.79
CA HIS A 277 33.36 9.16 -21.02
C HIS A 277 31.93 9.75 -20.98
N VAL A 278 31.26 9.82 -22.14
CA VAL A 278 29.87 10.30 -22.25
C VAL A 278 28.93 9.41 -21.43
N VAL A 279 29.03 8.08 -21.54
CA VAL A 279 28.18 7.14 -20.77
C VAL A 279 28.39 7.30 -19.28
N ILE A 280 29.65 7.45 -18.80
CA ILE A 280 29.92 7.62 -17.38
C ILE A 280 29.33 8.95 -16.86
N GLN A 281 29.38 10.02 -17.64
CA GLN A 281 28.82 11.31 -17.27
C GLN A 281 27.29 11.31 -17.23
N THR A 282 26.63 10.56 -18.10
CA THR A 282 25.16 10.44 -18.09
C THR A 282 24.62 9.64 -16.91
N HIS A 283 25.46 8.86 -16.23
CA HIS A 283 25.09 8.07 -15.03
C HIS A 283 25.36 8.79 -13.68
N ARG A 284 25.90 9.99 -13.72
CA ARG A 284 26.12 10.82 -12.52
C ARG A 284 25.02 11.84 -12.32
#